data_45572f30b11ac945c8c5c8ef21986605
#
_entry.id   45572f30b11ac945c8c5c8ef21986605
#
_cell.length_a   1.000
_cell.length_b   1.000
_cell.length_c   1.000
_cell.angle_alpha   90.00
_cell.angle_beta   90.00
_cell.angle_gamma   90.00
#
_symmetry.space_group_name_H-M   'P 1'
#
loop_
_entity.id
_entity.type
_entity.pdbx_description
1 polymer ?
#
loop_
_entity_poly.entity_id
_entity_poly.type
_entity_poly.pdbx_seq_one_letter_code
_entity_poly.pdbx_strand_id
1 'polypeptide(L)'
;MAQIKDEIDQMPRGFDTEIGEQGRGLSGGQKQRLLIARALYRDPQYLFLDEATNSLDTVNEQKIVQALGGAFENRTVVIIAHRLSTIRQANQIVVMDKGQIVEVGNHETLLNRKGYYYNLVKSQDENIQE
;
A
#
# COMPACT_ATOMS: atom_id res chain seq x y z
N MET A 1 -2.43 -14.08 0.51
CA MET A 1 -3.53 -13.69 -0.42
C MET A 1 -4.29 -12.49 0.15
N ALA A 2 -5.10 -11.80 -0.64
CA ALA A 2 -5.65 -10.46 -0.31
C ALA A 2 -6.62 -10.37 0.89
N GLN A 3 -6.80 -11.43 1.69
CA GLN A 3 -7.61 -11.51 2.91
C GLN A 3 -9.01 -10.86 2.80
N ILE A 4 -9.72 -11.13 1.73
CA ILE A 4 -11.09 -10.65 1.49
C ILE A 4 -12.13 -11.78 1.45
N LYS A 5 -11.66 -13.04 1.44
CA LYS A 5 -12.54 -14.22 1.27
C LYS A 5 -13.62 -14.29 2.35
N ASP A 6 -13.23 -14.15 3.62
CA ASP A 6 -14.17 -14.27 4.74
C ASP A 6 -15.25 -13.19 4.71
N GLU A 7 -14.90 -11.98 4.22
CA GLU A 7 -15.85 -10.90 4.04
C GLU A 7 -16.82 -11.17 2.87
N ILE A 8 -16.31 -11.77 1.77
CA ILE A 8 -17.15 -12.17 0.64
C ILE A 8 -18.12 -13.29 1.06
N ASP A 9 -17.64 -14.28 1.82
CA ASP A 9 -18.47 -15.39 2.31
C ASP A 9 -19.62 -14.91 3.23
N GLN A 10 -19.46 -13.76 3.90
CA GLN A 10 -20.49 -13.13 4.73
C GLN A 10 -21.49 -12.27 3.93
N MET A 11 -21.25 -12.04 2.65
CA MET A 11 -22.17 -11.30 1.80
C MET A 11 -23.41 -12.16 1.46
N PRO A 12 -24.60 -11.55 1.25
CA PRO A 12 -25.86 -12.29 1.05
C PRO A 12 -25.84 -13.35 -0.06
N ARG A 13 -24.99 -13.16 -1.07
CA ARG A 13 -24.83 -14.08 -2.21
C ARG A 13 -23.39 -14.56 -2.38
N GLY A 14 -22.53 -14.38 -1.38
CA GLY A 14 -21.13 -14.75 -1.43
C GLY A 14 -20.42 -14.16 -2.67
N PHE A 15 -19.73 -15.00 -3.42
CA PHE A 15 -19.05 -14.60 -4.67
C PHE A 15 -19.99 -14.16 -5.80
N ASP A 16 -21.27 -14.50 -5.74
CA ASP A 16 -22.29 -14.10 -6.71
C ASP A 16 -22.98 -12.78 -6.31
N THR A 17 -22.44 -12.08 -5.30
CA THR A 17 -22.95 -10.78 -4.89
C THR A 17 -22.71 -9.75 -5.99
N GLU A 18 -23.78 -9.13 -6.46
CA GLU A 18 -23.71 -8.05 -7.44
C GLU A 18 -23.12 -6.79 -6.80
N ILE A 19 -22.00 -6.34 -7.33
CA ILE A 19 -21.33 -5.12 -6.93
C ILE A 19 -21.67 -4.05 -7.96
N GLY A 20 -22.21 -2.91 -7.49
CA GLY A 20 -22.55 -1.80 -8.36
C GLY A 20 -21.30 -1.19 -9.04
N GLU A 21 -21.54 -0.29 -10.00
CA GLU A 21 -20.47 0.41 -10.72
C GLU A 21 -19.44 0.99 -9.75
N GLN A 22 -18.16 0.83 -10.07
CA GLN A 22 -17.02 1.30 -9.27
C GLN A 22 -16.95 0.73 -7.85
N GLY A 23 -17.54 -0.47 -7.61
CA GLY A 23 -17.53 -1.12 -6.29
C GLY A 23 -18.53 -0.51 -5.30
N ARG A 24 -19.65 0.05 -5.79
CA ARG A 24 -20.74 0.52 -4.93
C ARG A 24 -21.27 -0.64 -4.10
N GLY A 25 -21.39 -0.44 -2.78
CA GLY A 25 -21.77 -1.48 -1.82
C GLY A 25 -20.59 -2.10 -1.07
N LEU A 26 -19.34 -1.81 -1.47
CA LEU A 26 -18.14 -2.20 -0.73
C LEU A 26 -17.58 -1.03 0.07
N SER A 27 -17.01 -1.33 1.24
CA SER A 27 -16.19 -0.35 1.95
C SER A 27 -14.91 -0.03 1.14
N GLY A 28 -14.27 1.12 1.40
CA GLY A 28 -13.01 1.49 0.73
C GLY A 28 -11.93 0.40 0.87
N GLY A 29 -11.80 -0.21 2.05
CA GLY A 29 -10.87 -1.29 2.29
C GLY A 29 -11.20 -2.58 1.54
N GLN A 30 -12.49 -2.95 1.47
CA GLN A 30 -12.94 -4.12 0.70
C GLN A 30 -12.67 -3.95 -0.79
N LYS A 31 -13.00 -2.78 -1.32
CA LYS A 31 -12.74 -2.44 -2.72
C LYS A 31 -11.25 -2.55 -3.05
N GLN A 32 -10.40 -2.02 -2.19
CA GLN A 32 -8.96 -2.03 -2.39
C GLN A 32 -8.39 -3.46 -2.33
N ARG A 33 -8.79 -4.28 -1.34
CA ARG A 33 -8.38 -5.69 -1.27
C ARG A 33 -8.85 -6.49 -2.48
N LEU A 34 -10.03 -6.19 -3.01
CA LEU A 34 -10.54 -6.82 -4.23
C LEU A 34 -9.70 -6.44 -5.46
N LEU A 35 -9.32 -5.16 -5.59
CA LEU A 35 -8.44 -4.70 -6.66
C LEU A 35 -7.06 -5.36 -6.61
N ILE A 36 -6.50 -5.52 -5.41
CA ILE A 36 -5.25 -6.23 -5.18
C ILE A 36 -5.40 -7.72 -5.53
N ALA A 37 -6.48 -8.39 -5.09
CA ALA A 37 -6.76 -9.77 -5.44
C ALA A 37 -6.84 -9.96 -6.96
N ARG A 38 -7.48 -9.04 -7.67
CA ARG A 38 -7.56 -9.01 -9.12
C ARG A 38 -6.19 -8.85 -9.78
N ALA A 39 -5.34 -7.95 -9.25
CA ALA A 39 -3.99 -7.75 -9.77
C ALA A 39 -3.12 -9.00 -9.59
N LEU A 40 -3.24 -9.67 -8.44
CA LEU A 40 -2.49 -10.88 -8.12
C LEU A 40 -2.99 -12.14 -8.85
N TYR A 41 -4.21 -12.15 -9.36
CA TYR A 41 -4.83 -13.33 -9.98
C TYR A 41 -4.02 -13.86 -11.17
N ARG A 42 -3.35 -12.99 -11.91
CA ARG A 42 -2.51 -13.35 -13.07
C ARG A 42 -1.07 -13.70 -12.72
N ASP A 43 -0.75 -13.76 -11.43
CA ASP A 43 0.61 -14.06 -10.92
C ASP A 43 1.71 -13.19 -11.55
N PRO A 44 1.58 -11.83 -11.52
CA PRO A 44 2.53 -10.93 -12.16
C PRO A 44 3.88 -10.95 -11.44
N GLN A 45 4.97 -10.86 -12.19
CA GLN A 45 6.31 -10.65 -11.62
C GLN A 45 6.55 -9.21 -11.16
N TYR A 46 5.86 -8.25 -11.76
CA TYR A 46 5.93 -6.82 -11.45
C TYR A 46 4.56 -6.32 -11.01
N LEU A 47 4.51 -5.65 -9.88
CA LEU A 47 3.29 -5.07 -9.33
C LEU A 47 3.51 -3.58 -9.07
N PHE A 48 2.62 -2.75 -9.59
CA PHE A 48 2.62 -1.31 -9.36
C PHE A 48 1.40 -0.94 -8.53
N LEU A 49 1.64 -0.33 -7.37
CA LEU A 49 0.61 0.11 -6.44
C LEU A 49 0.71 1.63 -6.29
N ASP A 50 -0.29 2.32 -6.83
CA ASP A 50 -0.39 3.77 -6.73
C ASP A 50 -1.40 4.11 -5.63
N GLU A 51 -0.90 4.80 -4.59
CA GLU A 51 -1.71 5.24 -3.44
C GLU A 51 -2.63 4.15 -2.83
N ALA A 52 -2.16 2.91 -2.87
CA ALA A 52 -2.96 1.75 -2.50
C ALA A 52 -3.53 1.79 -1.06
N THR A 53 -3.17 2.78 -0.24
CA THR A 53 -3.56 2.89 1.17
C THR A 53 -4.25 4.19 1.56
N ASN A 54 -4.42 5.14 0.65
CA ASN A 54 -4.93 6.48 0.97
C ASN A 54 -6.37 6.53 1.51
N SER A 55 -7.21 5.54 1.18
CA SER A 55 -8.60 5.47 1.63
C SER A 55 -8.83 4.59 2.85
N LEU A 56 -7.76 4.13 3.51
CA LEU A 56 -7.83 3.22 4.63
C LEU A 56 -7.50 3.92 5.95
N ASP A 57 -8.21 3.53 7.00
CA ASP A 57 -7.77 3.82 8.36
C ASP A 57 -6.48 3.03 8.68
N THR A 58 -5.74 3.49 9.67
CA THR A 58 -4.42 2.95 10.04
C THR A 58 -4.44 1.44 10.37
N VAL A 59 -5.57 0.93 10.87
CA VAL A 59 -5.74 -0.48 11.26
C VAL A 59 -5.92 -1.36 10.01
N ASN A 60 -6.71 -0.90 9.05
CA ASN A 60 -6.92 -1.62 7.80
C ASN A 60 -5.68 -1.58 6.90
N GLU A 61 -4.91 -0.50 6.95
CA GLU A 61 -3.62 -0.40 6.25
C GLU A 61 -2.64 -1.47 6.71
N GLN A 62 -2.44 -1.62 8.03
CA GLN A 62 -1.55 -2.64 8.57
C GLN A 62 -1.96 -4.05 8.17
N LYS A 63 -3.26 -4.36 8.19
CA LYS A 63 -3.79 -5.64 7.73
C LYS A 63 -3.51 -5.89 6.25
N ILE A 64 -3.63 -4.85 5.41
CA ILE A 64 -3.33 -4.97 3.98
C ILE A 64 -1.84 -5.17 3.75
N VAL A 65 -0.97 -4.40 4.40
CA VAL A 65 0.48 -4.55 4.28
C VAL A 65 0.92 -5.94 4.74
N GLN A 66 0.36 -6.46 5.84
CA GLN A 66 0.62 -7.83 6.30
C GLN A 66 0.07 -8.89 5.31
N ALA A 67 -1.13 -8.68 4.80
CA ALA A 67 -1.72 -9.57 3.80
C ALA A 67 -0.93 -9.60 2.49
N LEU A 68 -0.36 -8.47 2.12
CA LEU A 68 0.45 -8.31 0.92
C LEU A 68 1.87 -8.83 1.11
N GLY A 69 2.40 -8.90 2.35
CA GLY A 69 3.76 -9.38 2.61
C GLY A 69 4.05 -10.74 1.98
N GLY A 70 3.16 -11.72 2.17
CA GLY A 70 3.28 -13.02 1.52
C GLY A 70 3.00 -12.99 0.00
N ALA A 71 2.22 -12.03 -0.48
CA ALA A 71 1.94 -11.86 -1.90
C ALA A 71 3.07 -11.15 -2.66
N PHE A 72 3.98 -10.49 -1.94
CA PHE A 72 5.12 -9.79 -2.53
C PHE A 72 6.38 -10.66 -2.66
N GLU A 73 6.39 -11.84 -2.02
CA GLU A 73 7.49 -12.78 -2.13
C GLU A 73 7.74 -13.15 -3.59
N ASN A 74 9.00 -13.11 -3.99
CA ASN A 74 9.47 -13.39 -5.35
C ASN A 74 8.92 -12.45 -6.44
N ARG A 75 8.48 -11.23 -6.07
CA ARG A 75 8.01 -10.19 -7.01
C ARG A 75 8.75 -8.89 -6.83
N THR A 76 8.81 -8.12 -7.90
CA THR A 76 9.22 -6.71 -7.82
C THR A 76 7.97 -5.87 -7.61
N VAL A 77 7.90 -5.17 -6.49
CA VAL A 77 6.75 -4.32 -6.14
C VAL A 77 7.21 -2.86 -6.09
N VAL A 78 6.57 -2.03 -6.89
CA VAL A 78 6.76 -0.58 -6.88
C VAL A 78 5.54 0.04 -6.22
N ILE A 79 5.75 0.79 -5.14
CA ILE A 79 4.69 1.43 -4.37
C ILE A 79 4.91 2.93 -4.40
N ILE A 80 3.91 3.68 -4.86
CA ILE A 80 3.83 5.11 -4.66
C ILE A 80 3.07 5.32 -3.35
N ALA A 81 3.77 5.83 -2.34
CA ALA A 81 3.22 5.94 -1.00
C ALA A 81 3.50 7.32 -0.39
N HIS A 82 2.51 7.82 0.34
CA HIS A 82 2.61 9.05 1.13
C HIS A 82 2.74 8.77 2.63
N ARG A 83 2.55 7.52 3.06
CA ARG A 83 2.62 7.14 4.47
C ARG A 83 3.95 6.50 4.80
N LEU A 84 4.55 6.98 5.88
CA LEU A 84 5.86 6.54 6.34
C LEU A 84 5.90 5.06 6.73
N SER A 85 4.80 4.54 7.30
CA SER A 85 4.66 3.12 7.65
C SER A 85 4.90 2.17 6.48
N THR A 86 4.39 2.53 5.31
CA THR A 86 4.58 1.76 4.07
C THR A 86 6.00 1.90 3.53
N ILE A 87 6.56 3.11 3.58
CA ILE A 87 7.88 3.44 3.02
C ILE A 87 9.00 2.76 3.81
N ARG A 88 8.91 2.70 5.15
CA ARG A 88 9.95 2.13 6.02
C ARG A 88 10.30 0.68 5.72
N GLN A 89 9.35 -0.09 5.19
CA GLN A 89 9.52 -1.52 4.91
C GLN A 89 10.10 -1.80 3.52
N ALA A 90 10.26 -0.77 2.69
CA ALA A 90 10.78 -0.94 1.34
C ALA A 90 12.27 -1.30 1.36
N ASN A 91 12.67 -2.25 0.51
CA ASN A 91 14.08 -2.60 0.32
C ASN A 91 14.87 -1.43 -0.28
N GLN A 92 14.23 -0.67 -1.15
CA GLN A 92 14.79 0.53 -1.79
C GLN A 92 13.73 1.63 -1.81
N ILE A 93 14.14 2.82 -1.45
CA ILE A 93 13.34 4.04 -1.47
C ILE A 93 13.94 4.97 -2.53
N VAL A 94 13.09 5.46 -3.41
CA VAL A 94 13.44 6.48 -4.41
C VAL A 94 12.70 7.76 -4.04
N VAL A 95 13.43 8.80 -3.71
CA VAL A 95 12.87 10.12 -3.39
C VAL A 95 12.90 10.98 -4.64
N MET A 96 11.75 11.56 -4.98
CA MET A 96 11.59 12.43 -6.14
C MET A 96 11.20 13.84 -5.71
N ASP A 97 11.81 14.84 -6.33
CA ASP A 97 11.41 16.24 -6.22
C ASP A 97 11.38 16.86 -7.62
N LYS A 98 10.31 17.58 -7.92
CA LYS A 98 10.10 18.26 -9.24
C LYS A 98 10.38 17.36 -10.45
N GLY A 99 9.97 16.10 -10.38
CA GLY A 99 10.14 15.13 -11.46
C GLY A 99 11.55 14.55 -11.60
N GLN A 100 12.45 14.83 -10.65
CA GLN A 100 13.83 14.31 -10.62
C GLN A 100 14.05 13.42 -9.41
N ILE A 101 14.86 12.38 -9.59
CA ILE A 101 15.31 11.55 -8.49
C ILE A 101 16.40 12.32 -7.72
N VAL A 102 16.13 12.61 -6.45
CA VAL A 102 17.06 13.37 -5.58
C VAL A 102 17.80 12.49 -4.60
N GLU A 103 17.19 11.39 -4.14
CA GLU A 103 17.83 10.42 -3.25
C GLU A 103 17.39 8.99 -3.58
N VAL A 104 18.29 8.04 -3.38
CA VAL A 104 18.02 6.60 -3.45
C VAL A 104 18.75 5.89 -2.31
N GLY A 105 18.05 4.99 -1.62
CA GLY A 105 18.61 4.23 -0.51
C GLY A 105 17.54 3.42 0.21
N ASN A 106 17.87 2.85 1.35
CA ASN A 106 16.91 2.28 2.30
C ASN A 106 16.60 3.31 3.41
N HIS A 107 15.63 2.98 4.26
CA HIS A 107 15.19 3.85 5.36
C HIS A 107 16.35 4.36 6.24
N GLU A 108 17.20 3.46 6.72
CA GLU A 108 18.30 3.80 7.62
C GLU A 108 19.36 4.68 6.94
N THR A 109 19.75 4.31 5.73
CA THR A 109 20.74 5.04 4.95
C THR A 109 20.30 6.47 4.67
N LEU A 110 19.03 6.64 4.28
CA LEU A 110 18.48 7.95 3.94
C LEU A 110 18.26 8.82 5.18
N LEU A 111 17.86 8.24 6.31
CA LEU A 111 17.78 8.97 7.58
C LEU A 111 19.15 9.51 8.02
N ASN A 112 20.19 8.69 7.90
CA ASN A 112 21.55 9.07 8.29
C ASN A 112 22.13 10.19 7.41
N ARG A 113 21.70 10.29 6.14
CA ARG A 113 22.12 11.36 5.22
C ARG A 113 21.54 12.73 5.58
N LYS A 114 20.46 12.78 6.37
CA LYS A 114 19.77 14.01 6.78
C LYS A 114 19.36 14.92 5.59
N GLY A 115 18.99 14.31 4.47
CA GLY A 115 18.59 14.98 3.23
C GLY A 115 17.08 15.17 3.09
N TYR A 116 16.59 15.08 1.86
CA TYR A 116 15.15 15.22 1.54
C TYR A 116 14.29 14.21 2.28
N TYR A 117 14.70 12.94 2.27
CA TYR A 117 13.95 11.89 2.97
C TYR A 117 13.83 12.15 4.48
N TYR A 118 14.92 12.55 5.12
CA TYR A 118 14.93 12.88 6.55
C TYR A 118 13.92 14.00 6.87
N ASN A 119 13.89 15.06 6.05
CA ASN A 119 12.96 16.17 6.25
C ASN A 119 11.50 15.74 6.05
N LEU A 120 11.21 14.86 5.08
CA LEU A 120 9.87 14.29 4.89
C LEU A 120 9.42 13.46 6.09
N VAL A 121 10.31 12.61 6.62
CA VAL A 121 10.02 11.82 7.82
C VAL A 121 9.73 12.71 9.00
N LYS A 122 10.57 13.71 9.26
CA LYS A 122 10.42 14.64 10.39
C LYS A 122 9.11 15.41 10.32
N SER A 123 8.74 15.93 9.16
CA SER A 123 7.48 16.66 8.99
C SER A 123 6.23 15.79 9.21
N GLN A 124 6.30 14.49 8.94
CA GLN A 124 5.19 13.57 9.21
C GLN A 124 5.11 13.20 10.70
N ASP A 125 6.23 13.01 11.38
CA ASP A 125 6.26 12.70 12.82
C ASP A 125 5.77 13.89 13.67
N GLU A 126 6.02 15.13 13.25
CA GLU A 126 5.52 16.35 13.92
C GLU A 126 3.99 16.49 13.78
N ASN A 127 3.40 16.09 12.68
CA ASN A 127 1.94 16.13 12.45
C ASN A 127 1.14 15.03 13.19
N ILE A 128 1.82 14.07 13.83
CA ILE A 128 1.16 13.00 14.60
C ILE A 128 1.00 13.41 16.10
N GLN A 129 1.64 14.51 16.53
CA GLN A 129 1.63 14.98 17.93
C GLN A 129 0.60 16.08 18.23
N GLU A 130 -0.21 16.50 17.27
CA GLU A 130 -1.38 17.38 17.47
C GLU A 130 -2.69 16.54 17.38
#